data_84115bc52f3c99ac0bbe00496c131d72
#
_entry.id   84115bc52f3c99ac0bbe00496c131d72
#
_cell.length_a   1.000
_cell.length_b   1.000
_cell.length_c   1.000
_cell.angle_alpha   90.00
_cell.angle_beta   90.00
_cell.angle_gamma   90.00
#
_symmetry.space_group_name_H-M   'P 1'
#
loop_
_entity.id
_entity.type
_entity.pdbx_description
1 polymer ?
#
loop_
_entity_poly.entity_id
_entity_poly.type
_entity_poly.pdbx_seq_one_letter_code
_entity_poly.pdbx_strand_id
1 'polypeptide(L)'
;VNPRTVVVLDGVQARLVGAMGELATLEEDLPKYDAKGYARITAEDVAWLEEQAHILEKECDIRFKGWARPGKEGSLGSAYLDLARSVCRRAERRVVALRLDNALSNINTALFLNRLSDLCWVLARFEALDAKEKTGDEG
;
A
#
# COMPACT_ATOMS: atom_id res chain seq x y z
N VAL A 1 -7.44 15.85 -1.72
CA VAL A 1 -6.70 14.81 -0.97
C VAL A 1 -5.94 15.45 0.17
N ASN A 2 -6.05 14.87 1.36
CA ASN A 2 -5.36 15.38 2.53
C ASN A 2 -3.83 15.32 2.34
N PRO A 3 -3.08 16.37 2.74
CA PRO A 3 -1.62 16.37 2.63
C PRO A 3 -0.92 15.20 3.32
N ARG A 4 -1.47 14.68 4.41
CA ARG A 4 -0.93 13.47 5.07
C ARG A 4 -0.97 12.24 4.15
N THR A 5 -2.07 12.06 3.43
CA THR A 5 -2.20 10.98 2.45
C THR A 5 -1.15 11.11 1.35
N VAL A 6 -0.92 12.33 0.86
CA VAL A 6 0.10 12.58 -0.17
C VAL A 6 1.49 12.18 0.32
N VAL A 7 1.86 12.57 1.53
CA VAL A 7 3.17 12.22 2.12
C VAL A 7 3.34 10.70 2.27
N VAL A 8 2.31 10.02 2.74
CA VAL A 8 2.34 8.55 2.89
C VAL A 8 2.47 7.87 1.53
N LEU A 9 1.69 8.30 0.54
CA LEU A 9 1.74 7.72 -0.81
C LEU A 9 3.07 7.98 -1.50
N ASP A 10 3.69 9.13 -1.28
CA ASP A 10 5.04 9.41 -1.78
C ASP A 10 6.05 8.39 -1.22
N GLY A 11 5.99 8.11 0.07
CA GLY A 11 6.80 7.08 0.72
C GLY A 11 6.53 5.67 0.18
N VAL A 12 5.27 5.36 -0.15
CA VAL A 12 4.88 4.10 -0.80
C VAL A 12 5.49 4.00 -2.19
N GLN A 13 5.36 5.04 -3.00
CA GLN A 13 5.88 5.06 -4.37
C GLN A 13 7.40 4.90 -4.41
N ALA A 14 8.11 5.53 -3.48
CA ALA A 14 9.56 5.39 -3.37
C ALA A 14 9.97 3.91 -3.15
N ARG A 15 9.21 3.17 -2.35
CA ARG A 15 9.46 1.75 -2.09
C ARG A 15 9.03 0.85 -3.25
N LEU A 16 7.95 1.22 -3.95
CA LEU A 16 7.48 0.48 -5.12
C LEU A 16 8.52 0.47 -6.26
N VAL A 17 9.33 1.50 -6.39
CA VAL A 17 10.43 1.52 -7.38
C VAL A 17 11.38 0.34 -7.13
N GLY A 18 11.75 0.09 -5.88
CA GLY A 18 12.59 -1.05 -5.51
C GLY A 18 11.91 -2.39 -5.78
N ALA A 19 10.62 -2.49 -5.44
CA ALA A 19 9.82 -3.70 -5.71
C ALA A 19 9.75 -4.00 -7.21
N MET A 20 9.52 -3.00 -8.02
CA MET A 20 9.44 -3.13 -9.49
C MET A 20 10.77 -3.59 -10.07
N GLY A 21 11.88 -3.02 -9.63
CA GLY A 21 13.22 -3.38 -10.08
C GLY A 21 13.57 -4.83 -9.72
N GLU A 22 13.28 -5.23 -8.50
CA GLU A 22 13.53 -6.60 -8.02
C GLU A 22 12.67 -7.61 -8.80
N LEU A 23 11.38 -7.35 -9.00
CA LEU A 23 10.47 -8.23 -9.74
C LEU A 23 10.83 -8.34 -11.23
N ALA A 24 11.44 -7.31 -11.79
CA ALA A 24 11.90 -7.33 -13.18
C ALA A 24 13.24 -8.04 -13.37
N THR A 25 13.88 -8.50 -12.30
CA THR A 25 15.19 -9.13 -12.31
C THR A 25 15.04 -10.64 -12.05
N LEU A 26 15.65 -11.47 -12.88
CA LEU A 26 15.69 -12.90 -12.64
C LEU A 26 16.48 -13.22 -11.36
N GLU A 27 16.09 -14.26 -10.63
CA GLU A 27 16.76 -14.68 -9.39
C GLU A 27 18.28 -14.85 -9.59
N GLU A 28 18.69 -15.44 -10.69
CA GLU A 28 20.10 -15.64 -11.05
C GLU A 28 20.88 -14.36 -11.27
N ASP A 29 20.20 -13.25 -11.61
CA ASP A 29 20.78 -11.93 -11.86
C ASP A 29 20.72 -11.00 -10.64
N LEU A 30 20.12 -11.41 -9.54
CA LEU A 30 20.03 -10.61 -8.32
C LEU A 30 21.38 -10.18 -7.76
N PRO A 31 22.46 -11.00 -7.79
CA PRO A 31 23.79 -10.52 -7.38
C PRO A 31 24.27 -9.30 -8.18
N LYS A 32 23.98 -9.26 -9.48
CA LYS A 32 24.31 -8.09 -10.33
C LYS A 32 23.44 -6.88 -9.98
N TYR A 33 22.17 -7.10 -9.69
CA TYR A 33 21.23 -6.08 -9.24
C TYR A 33 21.72 -5.44 -7.94
N ASP A 34 22.10 -6.24 -6.97
CA ASP A 34 22.63 -5.78 -5.67
C ASP A 34 23.96 -5.04 -5.84
N ALA A 35 24.84 -5.51 -6.72
CA ALA A 35 26.13 -4.88 -6.98
C ALA A 35 26.00 -3.47 -7.56
N LYS A 36 24.89 -3.17 -8.26
CA LYS A 36 24.57 -1.83 -8.75
C LYS A 36 23.94 -0.92 -7.70
N GLY A 37 23.70 -1.42 -6.50
CA GLY A 37 23.11 -0.65 -5.41
C GLY A 37 21.61 -0.42 -5.52
N TYR A 38 20.89 -1.16 -6.34
CA TYR A 38 19.45 -1.06 -6.47
C TYR A 38 18.74 -1.67 -5.26
N ALA A 39 17.66 -1.02 -4.83
CA ALA A 39 16.93 -1.42 -3.64
C ALA A 39 16.04 -2.64 -3.90
N ARG A 40 15.93 -3.48 -2.88
CA ARG A 40 14.93 -4.54 -2.78
C ARG A 40 13.95 -4.21 -1.66
N ILE A 41 12.82 -4.91 -1.63
CA ILE A 41 11.89 -4.82 -0.51
C ILE A 41 12.47 -5.58 0.70
N THR A 42 12.48 -4.91 1.84
CA THR A 42 13.00 -5.43 3.10
C THR A 42 11.88 -5.58 4.14
N ALA A 43 12.20 -6.25 5.26
CA ALA A 43 11.28 -6.33 6.40
C ALA A 43 10.97 -4.96 7.00
N GLU A 44 11.92 -4.01 6.94
CA GLU A 44 11.71 -2.63 7.38
C GLU A 44 10.69 -1.90 6.51
N ASP A 45 10.67 -2.16 5.21
CA ASP A 45 9.66 -1.60 4.30
C ASP A 45 8.26 -2.07 4.67
N VAL A 46 8.12 -3.36 5.00
CA VAL A 46 6.85 -3.95 5.46
C VAL A 46 6.42 -3.31 6.79
N ALA A 47 7.33 -3.21 7.74
CA ALA A 47 7.07 -2.60 9.05
C ALA A 47 6.67 -1.13 8.93
N TRP A 48 7.27 -0.39 7.99
CA TRP A 48 6.90 1.00 7.73
C TRP A 48 5.43 1.13 7.30
N LEU A 49 4.96 0.24 6.42
CA LEU A 49 3.54 0.22 6.01
C LEU A 49 2.61 -0.04 7.19
N GLU A 50 2.95 -1.02 8.02
CA GLU A 50 2.19 -1.37 9.22
C GLU A 50 2.12 -0.18 10.19
N GLU A 51 3.22 0.52 10.37
CA GLU A 51 3.29 1.71 11.23
C GLU A 51 2.41 2.84 10.71
N GLN A 52 2.45 3.13 9.40
CA GLN A 52 1.60 4.17 8.81
C GLN A 52 0.12 3.88 9.01
N ALA A 53 -0.29 2.64 8.78
CA ALA A 53 -1.68 2.22 9.01
C ALA A 53 -2.07 2.35 10.48
N HIS A 54 -1.21 1.88 11.37
CA HIS A 54 -1.46 1.90 12.82
C HIS A 54 -1.61 3.31 13.37
N ILE A 55 -0.77 4.24 12.95
CA ILE A 55 -0.85 5.66 13.35
C ILE A 55 -2.23 6.24 12.98
N LEU A 56 -2.67 6.04 11.75
CA LEU A 56 -3.97 6.56 11.28
C LEU A 56 -5.15 5.87 11.97
N GLU A 57 -5.09 4.56 12.15
CA GLU A 57 -6.13 3.80 12.85
C GLU A 57 -6.33 4.31 14.27
N LYS A 58 -5.24 4.56 14.97
CA LYS A 58 -5.26 5.01 16.36
C LYS A 58 -5.69 6.46 16.50
N GLU A 59 -5.13 7.37 15.69
CA GLU A 59 -5.42 8.81 15.77
C GLU A 59 -6.84 9.14 15.33
N CYS A 60 -7.36 8.44 14.32
CA CYS A 60 -8.65 8.73 13.69
C CYS A 60 -9.74 7.72 14.06
N ASP A 61 -9.46 6.80 15.00
CA ASP A 61 -10.38 5.71 15.38
C ASP A 61 -10.94 4.95 14.17
N ILE A 62 -10.08 4.69 13.20
CA ILE A 62 -10.45 3.92 12.01
C ILE A 62 -10.41 2.43 12.34
N ARG A 63 -11.56 1.77 12.16
CA ARG A 63 -11.68 0.32 12.37
C ARG A 63 -12.74 -0.24 11.43
N PHE A 64 -12.70 -1.54 11.26
CA PHE A 64 -13.73 -2.23 10.49
C PHE A 64 -15.07 -2.16 11.24
N LYS A 65 -16.03 -1.48 10.63
CA LYS A 65 -17.41 -1.32 11.14
C LYS A 65 -18.44 -1.90 10.16
N GLY A 66 -18.07 -3.00 9.50
CA GLY A 66 -18.86 -3.59 8.44
C GLY A 66 -18.31 -3.27 7.04
N TRP A 67 -19.00 -3.70 6.02
CA TRP A 67 -18.55 -3.52 4.63
C TRP A 67 -18.74 -2.07 4.18
N ALA A 68 -17.66 -1.47 3.67
CA ALA A 68 -17.71 -0.16 3.03
C ALA A 68 -17.71 -0.36 1.52
N ARG A 69 -18.69 0.22 0.83
CA ARG A 69 -18.74 0.19 -0.64
C ARG A 69 -17.82 1.26 -1.21
N PRO A 70 -17.00 0.95 -2.20
CA PRO A 70 -16.15 1.95 -2.87
C PRO A 70 -16.96 3.14 -3.36
N GLY A 71 -16.50 4.34 -3.07
CA GLY A 71 -17.16 5.59 -3.50
C GLY A 71 -18.43 6.00 -2.76
N LYS A 72 -18.94 5.18 -1.85
CA LYS A 72 -20.18 5.47 -1.11
C LYS A 72 -20.09 6.74 -0.28
N GLU A 73 -18.93 7.01 0.28
CA GLU A 73 -18.70 8.14 1.19
C GLU A 73 -18.51 9.49 0.45
N GLY A 74 -18.63 9.50 -0.86
CA GLY A 74 -18.61 10.74 -1.66
C GLY A 74 -17.24 11.38 -1.88
N SER A 75 -16.17 10.77 -1.43
CA SER A 75 -14.81 11.26 -1.62
C SER A 75 -14.15 10.61 -2.83
N LEU A 76 -13.68 11.43 -3.78
CA LEU A 76 -12.94 10.94 -4.95
C LEU A 76 -11.62 10.28 -4.54
N GLY A 77 -10.91 10.88 -3.58
CA GLY A 77 -9.67 10.31 -3.02
C GLY A 77 -9.91 8.94 -2.40
N SER A 78 -10.96 8.79 -1.61
CA SER A 78 -11.36 7.51 -1.03
C SER A 78 -11.65 6.46 -2.10
N ALA A 79 -12.39 6.83 -3.15
CA ALA A 79 -12.72 5.91 -4.24
C ALA A 79 -11.47 5.43 -5.00
N TYR A 80 -10.52 6.32 -5.29
CA TYR A 80 -9.26 5.95 -5.92
C TYR A 80 -8.40 5.03 -5.04
N LEU A 81 -8.41 5.23 -3.73
CA LEU A 81 -7.68 4.37 -2.80
C LEU A 81 -8.31 2.97 -2.70
N ASP A 82 -9.63 2.87 -2.76
CA ASP A 82 -10.32 1.59 -2.85
C ASP A 82 -9.96 0.85 -4.15
N LEU A 83 -9.85 1.58 -5.27
CA LEU A 83 -9.36 1.02 -6.53
C LEU A 83 -7.90 0.55 -6.41
N ALA A 84 -7.03 1.39 -5.83
CA ALA A 84 -5.62 1.05 -5.61
C ALA A 84 -5.48 -0.22 -4.77
N ARG A 85 -6.31 -0.39 -3.75
CA ARG A 85 -6.35 -1.62 -2.95
C ARG A 85 -6.61 -2.86 -3.82
N SER A 86 -7.58 -2.78 -4.71
CA SER A 86 -7.93 -3.89 -5.61
C SER A 86 -6.78 -4.25 -6.56
N VAL A 87 -6.10 -3.24 -7.12
CA VAL A 87 -4.92 -3.43 -7.96
C VAL A 87 -3.78 -4.06 -7.17
N CYS A 88 -3.55 -3.59 -5.94
CA CYS A 88 -2.53 -4.10 -5.04
C CYS A 88 -2.77 -5.59 -4.72
N ARG A 89 -4.00 -5.99 -4.43
CA ARG A 89 -4.36 -7.39 -4.17
C ARG A 89 -4.16 -8.28 -5.40
N ARG A 90 -4.41 -7.78 -6.58
CA ARG A 90 -4.11 -8.50 -7.82
C ARG A 90 -2.61 -8.71 -7.98
N ALA A 91 -1.81 -7.67 -7.74
CA ALA A 91 -0.35 -7.75 -7.78
C ALA A 91 0.17 -8.75 -6.75
N GLU A 92 -0.37 -8.74 -5.53
CA GLU A 92 -0.02 -9.72 -4.49
C GLU A 92 -0.23 -11.15 -4.95
N ARG A 93 -1.39 -11.46 -5.53
CA ARG A 93 -1.66 -12.81 -6.06
C ARG A 93 -0.65 -13.24 -7.11
N ARG A 94 -0.23 -12.33 -7.99
CA ARG A 94 0.80 -12.60 -9.01
C ARG A 94 2.17 -12.87 -8.40
N VAL A 95 2.55 -12.12 -7.40
CA VAL A 95 3.82 -12.30 -6.66
C VAL A 95 3.82 -13.61 -5.90
N VAL A 96 2.71 -13.96 -5.24
CA VAL A 96 2.56 -15.26 -4.57
C VAL A 96 2.72 -16.41 -5.57
N ALA A 97 2.14 -16.30 -6.76
CA ALA A 97 2.30 -17.31 -7.81
C ALA A 97 3.76 -17.47 -8.24
N LEU A 98 4.51 -16.38 -8.39
CA LEU A 98 5.95 -16.44 -8.68
C LEU A 98 6.73 -17.18 -7.58
N ARG A 99 6.38 -16.96 -6.33
CA ARG A 99 7.01 -17.65 -5.21
C ARG A 99 6.71 -19.15 -5.20
N LEU A 100 5.48 -19.52 -5.47
CA LEU A 100 5.07 -20.93 -5.56
C LEU A 100 5.79 -21.66 -6.70
N ASP A 101 6.13 -20.93 -7.78
CA ASP A 101 6.92 -21.46 -8.90
C ASP A 101 8.44 -21.37 -8.66
N ASN A 102 8.87 -21.00 -7.46
CA ASN A 102 10.28 -20.78 -7.08
C ASN A 102 11.01 -19.73 -7.94
N ALA A 103 10.27 -18.82 -8.58
CA ALA A 103 10.83 -17.73 -9.39
C ALA A 103 11.16 -16.49 -8.57
N LEU A 104 10.76 -16.43 -7.31
CA LEU A 104 10.99 -15.32 -6.39
C LEU A 104 11.25 -15.85 -4.98
N SER A 105 12.45 -15.61 -4.44
CA SER A 105 12.82 -16.05 -3.09
C SER A 105 12.43 -15.07 -1.99
N ASN A 106 12.38 -13.76 -2.29
CA ASN A 106 12.10 -12.73 -1.30
C ASN A 106 10.65 -12.81 -0.79
N ILE A 107 10.48 -13.19 0.48
CA ILE A 107 9.16 -13.27 1.12
C ILE A 107 8.55 -11.89 1.37
N ASN A 108 9.38 -10.84 1.46
CA ASN A 108 8.94 -9.51 1.84
C ASN A 108 8.12 -8.83 0.75
N THR A 109 8.29 -9.19 -0.50
CA THR A 109 7.57 -8.56 -1.61
C THR A 109 6.07 -8.83 -1.52
N ALA A 110 5.66 -10.08 -1.30
CA ALA A 110 4.26 -10.43 -1.12
C ALA A 110 3.69 -9.81 0.17
N LEU A 111 4.45 -9.85 1.27
CA LEU A 111 4.06 -9.21 2.53
C LEU A 111 3.88 -7.71 2.36
N PHE A 112 4.78 -7.04 1.64
CA PHE A 112 4.69 -5.62 1.34
C PHE A 112 3.38 -5.29 0.63
N LEU A 113 3.04 -6.02 -0.42
CA LEU A 113 1.79 -5.81 -1.16
C LEU A 113 0.56 -6.08 -0.30
N ASN A 114 0.61 -7.10 0.56
CA ASN A 114 -0.47 -7.38 1.50
C ASN A 114 -0.69 -6.22 2.47
N ARG A 115 0.37 -5.72 3.09
CA ARG A 115 0.31 -4.58 4.02
C ARG A 115 -0.05 -3.28 3.30
N LEU A 116 0.40 -3.10 2.05
CA LEU A 116 0.00 -1.95 1.24
C LEU A 116 -1.49 -1.95 0.95
N SER A 117 -2.08 -3.11 0.69
CA SER A 117 -3.54 -3.18 0.49
C SER A 117 -4.30 -2.78 1.76
N ASP A 118 -3.82 -3.18 2.93
CA ASP A 118 -4.41 -2.77 4.21
C ASP A 118 -4.27 -1.25 4.42
N LEU A 119 -3.10 -0.69 4.11
CA LEU A 119 -2.87 0.76 4.20
C LEU A 119 -3.80 1.53 3.24
N CYS A 120 -4.00 1.05 2.02
CA CYS A 120 -4.94 1.65 1.08
C CYS A 120 -6.36 1.70 1.65
N TRP A 121 -6.80 0.64 2.32
CA TRP A 121 -8.11 0.62 2.98
C TRP A 121 -8.19 1.68 4.08
N VAL A 122 -7.19 1.76 4.93
CA VAL A 122 -7.12 2.74 6.02
C VAL A 122 -7.11 4.17 5.48
N LEU A 123 -6.28 4.44 4.47
CA LEU A 123 -6.22 5.76 3.82
C LEU A 123 -7.55 6.12 3.16
N ALA A 124 -8.24 5.15 2.55
CA ALA A 124 -9.57 5.39 1.97
C ALA A 124 -10.57 5.82 3.04
N ARG A 125 -10.56 5.19 4.21
CA ARG A 125 -11.42 5.58 5.33
C ARG A 125 -11.02 6.95 5.89
N PHE A 126 -9.72 7.21 6.00
CA PHE A 126 -9.20 8.52 6.42
C PHE A 126 -9.66 9.65 5.48
N GLU A 127 -9.54 9.47 4.18
CA GLU A 127 -9.99 10.46 3.18
C GLU A 127 -11.51 10.67 3.25
N ALA A 128 -12.29 9.62 3.50
CA ALA A 128 -13.73 9.72 3.66
C ALA A 128 -14.10 10.53 4.90
N LEU A 129 -13.40 10.35 6.03
CA LEU A 129 -13.60 11.14 7.25
C LEU A 129 -13.21 12.61 7.05
N ASP A 130 -12.06 12.87 6.42
CA ASP A 130 -11.58 14.22 6.12
C ASP A 130 -12.58 14.98 5.23
N ALA A 131 -13.16 14.30 4.24
CA ALA A 131 -14.19 14.90 3.38
C ALA A 131 -15.48 15.25 4.15
N LYS A 132 -15.89 14.39 5.10
CA LYS A 132 -17.06 14.66 5.97
C LYS A 132 -16.85 15.86 6.89
N GLU A 133 -15.67 15.99 7.47
CA GLU A 133 -15.33 17.11 8.33
C GLU A 133 -15.40 18.44 7.56
N LYS A 134 -14.89 18.45 6.32
CA LYS A 134 -14.93 19.63 5.45
C LYS A 134 -16.35 20.03 5.03
N THR A 135 -17.25 19.08 4.86
CA THR A 135 -18.65 19.34 4.49
C THR A 135 -19.53 19.64 5.70
N GLY A 136 -19.18 19.16 6.89
CA GLY A 136 -19.90 19.41 8.14
C GLY A 136 -19.79 20.86 8.62
N ASP A 137 -18.73 21.58 8.26
CA ASP A 137 -18.54 22.99 8.59
C ASP A 137 -19.39 23.92 7.72
N GLU A 138 -19.99 23.46 6.65
CA GLU A 138 -20.88 24.24 5.77
C GLU A 138 -22.37 24.16 6.18
N GLY A 139 -22.64 23.42 7.21
CA GLY A 139 -23.98 23.28 7.79
C GLY A 139 -24.16 24.07 9.05
#